data_a3468d9e68f4c18568ef762e95164171
#
_entry.id   a3468d9e68f4c18568ef762e95164171
#
_cell.length_a   1.000
_cell.length_b   1.000
_cell.length_c   1.000
_cell.angle_alpha   90.00
_cell.angle_beta   90.00
_cell.angle_gamma   90.00
#
_symmetry.space_group_name_H-M   'P 1'
#
loop_
_entity.id
_entity.type
_entity.pdbx_description
1 polymer ?
#
loop_
_entity_poly.entity_id
_entity_poly.type
_entity_poly.pdbx_seq_one_letter_code
_entity_poly.pdbx_strand_id
1 'polypeptide(L)'
;SACKPKTEAVERTGITEENASEEVLPEGVTEENHSMVMDLVLGKPKHQIRNIGILVYDGVNDLDMMGPKYVFGQSMGARTQLIAIQPGNIRTAMGTVIVPDNFIDSVSQLDILVIPGGARGTIETAYNDKVLLWIRQIDSTTQYTTSVCTGAWVLGAAGLLQGKKATTNWYRAEEMLKKYGATFTNERFTQDGKYWTSAGVTAGMDMSLAVMHDIWGKRYTQAVMLDMEYDPAPPISGGTPEKTGKVVYWMMKSMYDAGVQPLIDSLENR
;
A
#
# COMPACT_ATOMS: atom_id res chain seq x y z
N SER A 1 39.44 -4.60 41.39
CA SER A 1 38.87 -5.55 40.43
C SER A 1 37.35 -5.58 40.62
N ALA A 2 36.65 -4.77 39.84
CA ALA A 2 35.20 -4.65 39.92
C ALA A 2 34.56 -5.60 38.87
N CYS A 3 33.81 -6.56 39.39
CA CYS A 3 33.03 -7.48 38.60
C CYS A 3 31.78 -6.75 38.05
N LYS A 4 31.65 -6.60 36.71
CA LYS A 4 30.44 -6.14 36.07
C LYS A 4 29.46 -7.31 35.99
N PRO A 5 28.16 -7.14 36.31
CA PRO A 5 27.18 -8.17 36.08
C PRO A 5 26.93 -8.31 34.58
N LYS A 6 27.06 -9.51 34.06
CA LYS A 6 26.55 -9.88 32.73
C LYS A 6 25.03 -9.89 32.81
N THR A 7 24.40 -8.94 32.12
CA THR A 7 22.98 -9.02 31.78
C THR A 7 22.84 -10.09 30.67
N GLU A 8 22.45 -11.30 31.03
CA GLU A 8 21.94 -12.27 30.09
C GLU A 8 20.63 -11.72 29.52
N ALA A 9 20.67 -11.38 28.23
CA ALA A 9 19.46 -11.17 27.45
C ALA A 9 18.72 -12.52 27.38
N VAL A 10 17.60 -12.60 28.09
CA VAL A 10 16.66 -13.71 27.91
C VAL A 10 16.12 -13.59 26.50
N GLU A 11 16.67 -14.37 25.56
CA GLU A 11 16.03 -14.64 24.28
C GLU A 11 14.67 -15.24 24.58
N ARG A 12 13.61 -14.47 24.37
CA ARG A 12 12.25 -14.99 24.37
C ARG A 12 12.11 -15.84 23.11
N THR A 13 12.38 -17.13 23.24
CA THR A 13 12.08 -18.12 22.21
C THR A 13 10.57 -18.14 21.99
N GLY A 14 10.11 -17.47 20.94
CA GLY A 14 8.72 -17.60 20.47
C GLY A 14 8.45 -19.07 20.06
N ILE A 15 7.19 -19.47 20.09
CA ILE A 15 6.78 -20.77 19.57
C ILE A 15 7.15 -20.82 18.08
N THR A 16 7.96 -21.79 17.68
CA THR A 16 8.19 -22.11 16.27
C THR A 16 7.17 -23.13 15.80
N GLU A 17 6.89 -23.21 14.50
CA GLU A 17 5.98 -24.23 13.95
C GLU A 17 6.44 -25.67 14.29
N GLU A 18 7.75 -25.87 14.45
CA GLU A 18 8.36 -27.16 14.81
C GLU A 18 8.20 -27.50 16.30
N ASN A 19 8.03 -26.52 17.20
CA ASN A 19 7.89 -26.73 18.65
C ASN A 19 6.50 -26.37 19.20
N ALA A 20 5.55 -26.00 18.33
CA ALA A 20 4.15 -25.78 18.68
C ALA A 20 3.46 -27.15 18.90
N SER A 21 3.73 -27.80 20.02
CA SER A 21 2.87 -28.91 20.47
C SER A 21 1.56 -28.33 21.01
N GLU A 22 0.46 -29.08 20.88
CA GLU A 22 -0.86 -28.69 21.41
C GLU A 22 -0.83 -28.38 22.90
N GLU A 23 0.15 -28.93 23.64
CA GLU A 23 0.34 -28.71 25.08
C GLU A 23 0.82 -27.30 25.46
N VAL A 24 1.33 -26.49 24.51
CA VAL A 24 1.85 -25.14 24.76
C VAL A 24 0.79 -24.06 24.53
N LEU A 25 -0.23 -24.37 23.74
CA LEU A 25 -1.31 -23.43 23.44
C LEU A 25 -2.45 -23.59 24.48
N PRO A 26 -3.04 -22.47 24.95
CA PRO A 26 -4.24 -22.54 25.78
C PRO A 26 -5.41 -23.14 24.99
N GLU A 27 -6.44 -23.68 25.71
CA GLU A 27 -7.65 -24.23 25.07
C GLU A 27 -8.37 -23.24 24.12
N GLY A 28 -8.15 -21.93 24.32
CA GLY A 28 -8.71 -20.88 23.47
C GLY A 28 -8.24 -19.50 23.89
N VAL A 29 -8.66 -18.50 23.10
CA VAL A 29 -8.41 -17.10 23.37
C VAL A 29 -9.59 -16.53 24.15
N THR A 30 -9.33 -15.93 25.31
CA THR A 30 -10.31 -15.28 26.18
C THR A 30 -9.93 -13.80 26.36
N GLU A 31 -10.83 -12.98 26.89
CA GLU A 31 -10.50 -11.58 27.23
C GLU A 31 -9.30 -11.48 28.17
N GLU A 32 -9.17 -12.41 29.11
CA GLU A 32 -8.10 -12.42 30.12
C GLU A 32 -6.73 -12.79 29.53
N ASN A 33 -6.69 -13.74 28.58
CA ASN A 33 -5.44 -14.21 28.01
C ASN A 33 -5.12 -13.63 26.62
N HIS A 34 -6.02 -12.86 26.02
CA HIS A 34 -5.91 -12.35 24.65
C HIS A 34 -4.55 -11.71 24.37
N SER A 35 -4.14 -10.73 25.16
CA SER A 35 -2.86 -10.03 24.93
C SER A 35 -1.66 -10.97 25.00
N MET A 36 -1.66 -11.90 25.95
CA MET A 36 -0.59 -12.88 26.10
C MET A 36 -0.54 -13.84 24.91
N VAL A 37 -1.69 -14.34 24.47
CA VAL A 37 -1.75 -15.27 23.33
C VAL A 37 -1.34 -14.57 22.02
N MET A 38 -1.78 -13.33 21.82
CA MET A 38 -1.39 -12.55 20.65
C MET A 38 0.13 -12.31 20.62
N ASP A 39 0.73 -11.89 21.73
CA ASP A 39 2.19 -11.72 21.84
C ASP A 39 2.95 -13.05 21.63
N LEU A 40 2.42 -14.15 22.16
CA LEU A 40 3.03 -15.47 22.07
C LEU A 40 3.00 -16.02 20.63
N VAL A 41 1.84 -15.94 19.98
CA VAL A 41 1.60 -16.55 18.66
C VAL A 41 2.06 -15.61 17.53
N LEU A 42 1.70 -14.34 17.57
CA LEU A 42 1.93 -13.39 16.49
C LEU A 42 3.23 -12.59 16.64
N GLY A 43 3.78 -12.53 17.86
CA GLY A 43 4.99 -11.78 18.16
C GLY A 43 4.75 -10.27 18.22
N LYS A 44 5.86 -9.51 18.19
CA LYS A 44 5.84 -8.04 18.23
C LYS A 44 6.25 -7.46 16.89
N PRO A 45 5.69 -6.30 16.51
CA PRO A 45 6.06 -5.66 15.27
C PRO A 45 7.50 -5.17 15.29
N LYS A 46 8.17 -5.22 14.14
CA LYS A 46 9.50 -4.64 13.91
C LYS A 46 9.47 -3.11 14.07
N HIS A 47 8.39 -2.50 13.65
CA HIS A 47 8.14 -1.06 13.76
C HIS A 47 6.77 -0.83 14.37
N GLN A 48 6.68 0.13 15.29
CA GLN A 48 5.39 0.53 15.84
C GLN A 48 4.68 1.43 14.84
N ILE A 49 3.57 0.94 14.28
CA ILE A 49 2.70 1.68 13.37
C ILE A 49 1.46 2.13 14.13
N ARG A 50 1.15 3.41 14.07
CA ARG A 50 -0.01 4.03 14.74
C ARG A 50 -0.95 4.73 13.77
N ASN A 51 -0.40 5.43 12.78
CA ASN A 51 -1.16 6.26 11.85
C ASN A 51 -0.89 5.86 10.40
N ILE A 52 -1.92 5.34 9.76
CA ILE A 52 -1.89 4.94 8.35
C ILE A 52 -2.84 5.87 7.60
N GLY A 53 -2.36 6.54 6.57
CA GLY A 53 -3.15 7.43 5.73
C GLY A 53 -3.23 6.96 4.29
N ILE A 54 -4.44 6.98 3.74
CA ILE A 54 -4.72 6.68 2.35
C ILE A 54 -5.24 7.95 1.71
N LEU A 55 -4.50 8.51 0.75
CA LEU A 55 -4.94 9.69 0.02
C LEU A 55 -6.14 9.35 -0.86
N VAL A 56 -7.20 10.16 -0.80
CA VAL A 56 -8.39 9.98 -1.62
C VAL A 56 -8.77 11.27 -2.31
N TYR A 57 -9.29 11.15 -3.53
CA TYR A 57 -9.67 12.26 -4.41
C TYR A 57 -10.75 11.78 -5.38
N ASP A 58 -11.49 12.70 -5.97
CA ASP A 58 -12.50 12.34 -6.97
C ASP A 58 -11.90 11.54 -8.12
N GLY A 59 -12.52 10.42 -8.45
CA GLY A 59 -12.04 9.48 -9.44
C GLY A 59 -10.94 8.51 -8.97
N VAL A 60 -10.65 8.45 -7.65
CA VAL A 60 -9.80 7.39 -7.09
C VAL A 60 -10.37 6.02 -7.40
N ASN A 61 -9.54 5.05 -7.76
CA ASN A 61 -9.98 3.69 -7.99
C ASN A 61 -10.36 3.01 -6.67
N ASP A 62 -11.57 2.44 -6.62
CA ASP A 62 -12.15 1.87 -5.40
C ASP A 62 -11.25 0.81 -4.76
N LEU A 63 -10.78 -0.15 -5.55
CA LEU A 63 -10.00 -1.26 -5.01
C LEU A 63 -8.54 -0.86 -4.70
N ASP A 64 -7.96 0.10 -5.45
CA ASP A 64 -6.63 0.66 -5.13
C ASP A 64 -6.61 1.29 -3.73
N MET A 65 -7.74 1.83 -3.31
CA MET A 65 -7.95 2.44 -2.00
C MET A 65 -8.35 1.39 -0.96
N MET A 66 -9.41 0.61 -1.25
CA MET A 66 -10.03 -0.28 -0.25
C MET A 66 -9.23 -1.55 -0.01
N GLY A 67 -8.48 -2.05 -0.99
CA GLY A 67 -7.59 -3.20 -0.81
C GLY A 67 -6.54 -2.95 0.29
N PRO A 68 -5.69 -1.93 0.16
CA PRO A 68 -4.77 -1.54 1.22
C PRO A 68 -5.47 -1.16 2.53
N LYS A 69 -6.62 -0.44 2.46
CA LYS A 69 -7.38 -0.07 3.66
C LYS A 69 -7.80 -1.30 4.46
N TYR A 70 -8.27 -2.35 3.79
CA TYR A 70 -8.66 -3.59 4.45
C TYR A 70 -7.46 -4.25 5.12
N VAL A 71 -6.39 -4.48 4.37
CA VAL A 71 -5.18 -5.16 4.89
C VAL A 71 -4.54 -4.38 6.04
N PHE A 72 -4.30 -3.09 5.87
CA PHE A 72 -3.69 -2.25 6.92
C PHE A 72 -4.63 -1.99 8.10
N GLY A 73 -5.94 -2.06 7.87
CA GLY A 73 -6.93 -1.98 8.95
C GLY A 73 -6.83 -3.13 9.96
N GLN A 74 -6.20 -4.24 9.57
CA GLN A 74 -5.92 -5.38 10.45
C GLN A 74 -4.67 -5.18 11.32
N SER A 75 -3.91 -4.09 11.15
CA SER A 75 -2.70 -3.83 11.94
C SER A 75 -3.06 -3.41 13.35
N MET A 76 -2.76 -4.26 14.34
CA MET A 76 -3.08 -3.99 15.75
C MET A 76 -2.43 -2.70 16.24
N GLY A 77 -3.23 -1.87 16.92
CA GLY A 77 -2.79 -0.60 17.50
C GLY A 77 -2.66 0.54 16.49
N ALA A 78 -2.92 0.29 15.20
CA ALA A 78 -2.91 1.31 14.16
C ALA A 78 -4.33 1.84 13.85
N ARG A 79 -4.39 3.11 13.49
CA ARG A 79 -5.57 3.75 12.92
C ARG A 79 -5.35 3.97 11.43
N THR A 80 -6.21 3.41 10.59
CA THR A 80 -6.22 3.65 9.16
C THR A 80 -7.29 4.67 8.81
N GLN A 81 -6.92 5.73 8.09
CA GLN A 81 -7.78 6.85 7.76
C GLN A 81 -7.75 7.20 6.26
N LEU A 82 -8.89 7.61 5.73
CA LEU A 82 -9.01 8.18 4.40
C LEU A 82 -8.79 9.70 4.48
N ILE A 83 -7.84 10.21 3.72
CA ILE A 83 -7.44 11.62 3.75
C ILE A 83 -7.74 12.24 2.41
N ALA A 84 -8.69 13.19 2.35
CA ALA A 84 -9.06 13.90 1.13
C ALA A 84 -8.14 15.10 0.87
N ILE A 85 -8.09 15.55 -0.37
CA ILE A 85 -7.35 16.77 -0.77
C ILE A 85 -7.99 18.01 -0.13
N GLN A 86 -9.31 18.01 0.00
CA GLN A 86 -10.10 19.10 0.57
C GLN A 86 -11.33 18.56 1.29
N PRO A 87 -11.96 19.32 2.19
CA PRO A 87 -13.20 18.91 2.84
C PRO A 87 -14.31 18.60 1.82
N GLY A 88 -15.11 17.57 2.12
CA GLY A 88 -16.24 17.14 1.30
C GLY A 88 -16.22 15.64 1.01
N ASN A 89 -17.33 15.16 0.45
CA ASN A 89 -17.45 13.78 0.02
C ASN A 89 -16.64 13.57 -1.27
N ILE A 90 -16.10 12.38 -1.42
CA ILE A 90 -15.34 11.95 -2.60
C ILE A 90 -16.20 10.97 -3.39
N ARG A 91 -16.25 11.15 -4.73
CA ARG A 91 -16.85 10.16 -5.63
C ARG A 91 -15.73 9.38 -6.32
N THR A 92 -15.72 8.07 -6.11
CA THR A 92 -14.72 7.17 -6.69
C THR A 92 -14.93 6.94 -8.19
N ALA A 93 -13.98 6.27 -8.82
CA ALA A 93 -14.06 5.91 -10.25
C ALA A 93 -15.28 5.03 -10.58
N MET A 94 -15.70 4.15 -9.66
CA MET A 94 -16.88 3.29 -9.83
C MET A 94 -18.17 3.95 -9.35
N GLY A 95 -18.13 5.21 -8.89
CA GLY A 95 -19.30 5.98 -8.48
C GLY A 95 -19.67 5.85 -7.01
N THR A 96 -18.90 5.12 -6.20
CA THR A 96 -19.09 5.08 -4.74
C THR A 96 -18.85 6.45 -4.14
N VAL A 97 -19.71 6.86 -3.22
CA VAL A 97 -19.53 8.09 -2.44
C VAL A 97 -18.98 7.74 -1.07
N ILE A 98 -17.84 8.33 -0.73
CA ILE A 98 -17.18 8.12 0.55
C ILE A 98 -17.10 9.43 1.33
N VAL A 99 -17.15 9.31 2.64
CA VAL A 99 -16.91 10.41 3.60
C VAL A 99 -15.48 10.21 4.11
N PRO A 100 -14.53 11.09 3.77
CA PRO A 100 -13.17 11.00 4.29
C PRO A 100 -13.11 11.23 5.80
N ASP A 101 -12.13 10.61 6.46
CA ASP A 101 -11.88 10.82 7.89
C ASP A 101 -11.25 12.19 8.17
N ASN A 102 -10.39 12.63 7.25
CA ASN A 102 -9.59 13.86 7.35
C ASN A 102 -9.32 14.45 5.97
N PHE A 103 -8.63 15.58 5.94
CA PHE A 103 -8.11 16.20 4.72
C PHE A 103 -6.65 16.66 4.93
N ILE A 104 -5.92 16.89 3.84
CA ILE A 104 -4.46 17.08 3.87
C ILE A 104 -4.00 18.17 4.83
N ASP A 105 -4.73 19.29 4.96
CA ASP A 105 -4.35 20.40 5.83
C ASP A 105 -4.43 20.04 7.33
N SER A 106 -5.11 18.96 7.70
CA SER A 106 -5.27 18.51 9.09
C SER A 106 -4.35 17.34 9.48
N VAL A 107 -3.55 16.83 8.53
CA VAL A 107 -2.67 15.68 8.76
C VAL A 107 -1.23 16.07 8.46
N SER A 108 -0.38 16.04 9.49
CA SER A 108 1.02 16.44 9.40
C SER A 108 2.01 15.28 9.59
N GLN A 109 1.53 14.10 10.00
CA GLN A 109 2.38 12.94 10.27
C GLN A 109 1.64 11.64 10.02
N LEU A 110 2.33 10.68 9.39
CA LEU A 110 1.88 9.31 9.18
C LEU A 110 3.07 8.34 9.33
N ASP A 111 2.79 7.11 9.73
CA ASP A 111 3.76 6.01 9.70
C ASP A 111 3.74 5.30 8.34
N ILE A 112 2.55 5.17 7.75
CA ILE A 112 2.35 4.61 6.40
C ILE A 112 1.52 5.60 5.57
N LEU A 113 2.00 5.93 4.38
CA LEU A 113 1.26 6.66 3.36
C LEU A 113 0.93 5.72 2.20
N VAL A 114 -0.33 5.70 1.78
CA VAL A 114 -0.80 4.99 0.59
C VAL A 114 -1.33 5.98 -0.44
N ILE A 115 -0.80 5.94 -1.64
CA ILE A 115 -1.28 6.73 -2.79
C ILE A 115 -1.96 5.76 -3.78
N PRO A 116 -3.28 5.66 -3.77
CA PRO A 116 -4.04 4.89 -4.76
C PRO A 116 -3.99 5.55 -6.13
N GLY A 117 -4.27 4.77 -7.16
CA GLY A 117 -4.41 5.26 -8.53
C GLY A 117 -5.87 5.51 -8.92
N GLY A 118 -6.05 5.60 -10.21
CA GLY A 118 -7.28 5.89 -10.92
C GLY A 118 -6.92 6.39 -12.33
N ALA A 119 -7.81 7.14 -12.94
CA ALA A 119 -7.54 7.75 -14.25
C ALA A 119 -7.38 9.28 -14.11
N ARG A 120 -8.44 10.03 -14.45
CA ARG A 120 -8.41 11.52 -14.47
C ARG A 120 -7.96 12.09 -13.13
N GLY A 121 -8.57 11.70 -12.02
CA GLY A 121 -8.28 12.26 -10.71
C GLY A 121 -6.82 12.05 -10.28
N THR A 122 -6.22 10.90 -10.62
CA THR A 122 -4.80 10.63 -10.34
C THR A 122 -3.89 11.56 -11.13
N ILE A 123 -4.18 11.76 -12.42
CA ILE A 123 -3.38 12.64 -13.28
C ILE A 123 -3.50 14.09 -12.78
N GLU A 124 -4.71 14.57 -12.49
CA GLU A 124 -4.92 15.90 -11.91
C GLU A 124 -4.18 16.06 -10.57
N THR A 125 -4.17 15.04 -9.74
CA THR A 125 -3.42 15.01 -8.46
C THR A 125 -1.90 15.10 -8.69
N ALA A 126 -1.38 14.44 -9.73
CA ALA A 126 0.04 14.51 -10.09
C ALA A 126 0.51 15.88 -10.59
N TYR A 127 -0.43 16.80 -10.92
CA TYR A 127 -0.16 18.19 -11.28
C TYR A 127 -0.67 19.20 -10.22
N ASN A 128 -1.03 18.72 -9.02
CA ASN A 128 -1.49 19.58 -7.94
C ASN A 128 -0.34 19.89 -6.96
N ASP A 129 0.28 21.04 -7.10
CA ASP A 129 1.45 21.45 -6.30
C ASP A 129 1.20 21.39 -4.79
N LYS A 130 0.00 21.74 -4.32
CA LYS A 130 -0.37 21.68 -2.90
C LYS A 130 -0.31 20.23 -2.40
N VAL A 131 -0.85 19.30 -3.17
CA VAL A 131 -0.85 17.86 -2.81
C VAL A 131 0.56 17.29 -2.87
N LEU A 132 1.33 17.63 -3.91
CA LEU A 132 2.72 17.16 -4.04
C LEU A 132 3.60 17.69 -2.89
N LEU A 133 3.38 18.94 -2.47
CA LEU A 133 4.09 19.49 -1.30
C LEU A 133 3.72 18.72 -0.02
N TRP A 134 2.43 18.49 0.20
CA TRP A 134 1.97 17.72 1.36
C TRP A 134 2.53 16.29 1.35
N ILE A 135 2.53 15.60 0.20
CA ILE A 135 3.11 14.26 0.07
C ILE A 135 4.58 14.25 0.48
N ARG A 136 5.39 15.23 0.04
CA ARG A 136 6.80 15.34 0.44
C ARG A 136 6.96 15.57 1.95
N GLN A 137 6.11 16.39 2.54
CA GLN A 137 6.12 16.65 3.99
C GLN A 137 5.77 15.39 4.78
N ILE A 138 4.70 14.70 4.39
CA ILE A 138 4.29 13.43 5.02
C ILE A 138 5.36 12.35 4.83
N ASP A 139 5.93 12.22 3.63
CA ASP A 139 6.99 11.25 3.36
C ASP A 139 8.15 11.38 4.34
N SER A 140 8.50 12.60 4.76
CA SER A 140 9.57 12.81 5.75
C SER A 140 9.28 12.16 7.11
N THR A 141 8.04 11.82 7.40
CA THR A 141 7.59 11.21 8.67
C THR A 141 7.34 9.71 8.56
N THR A 142 7.15 9.18 7.35
CA THR A 142 6.74 7.80 7.13
C THR A 142 7.87 6.79 7.30
N GLN A 143 7.52 5.62 7.78
CA GLN A 143 8.34 4.41 7.71
C GLN A 143 8.12 3.65 6.39
N TYR A 144 6.91 3.76 5.83
CA TYR A 144 6.52 3.17 4.54
C TYR A 144 5.75 4.18 3.70
N THR A 145 6.22 4.46 2.50
CA THR A 145 5.52 5.27 1.50
C THR A 145 5.16 4.36 0.34
N THR A 146 3.87 4.21 0.09
CA THR A 146 3.38 3.18 -0.84
C THR A 146 2.49 3.76 -1.92
N SER A 147 2.42 3.08 -3.06
CA SER A 147 1.49 3.42 -4.14
C SER A 147 0.88 2.19 -4.80
N VAL A 148 -0.32 2.35 -5.31
CA VAL A 148 -1.02 1.33 -6.10
C VAL A 148 -1.33 1.89 -7.48
N CYS A 149 -1.13 1.08 -8.52
CA CYS A 149 -1.54 1.43 -9.88
C CYS A 149 -0.85 2.71 -10.37
N THR A 150 -1.60 3.63 -10.94
CA THR A 150 -1.13 4.97 -11.37
C THR A 150 -0.80 5.89 -10.19
N GLY A 151 -1.05 5.49 -8.95
CA GLY A 151 -0.58 6.22 -7.77
C GLY A 151 0.94 6.43 -7.73
N ALA A 152 1.71 5.56 -8.38
CA ALA A 152 3.15 5.74 -8.56
C ALA A 152 3.50 6.99 -9.38
N TRP A 153 2.62 7.45 -10.29
CA TRP A 153 2.83 8.68 -11.05
C TRP A 153 2.76 9.91 -10.13
N VAL A 154 1.90 9.87 -9.13
CA VAL A 154 1.80 10.94 -8.10
C VAL A 154 3.07 10.97 -7.24
N LEU A 155 3.56 9.80 -6.79
CA LEU A 155 4.85 9.72 -6.07
C LEU A 155 6.01 10.19 -6.94
N GLY A 156 6.01 9.83 -8.22
CA GLY A 156 6.99 10.29 -9.19
C GLY A 156 6.97 11.80 -9.38
N ALA A 157 5.78 12.40 -9.55
CA ALA A 157 5.59 13.84 -9.65
C ALA A 157 6.02 14.58 -8.37
N ALA A 158 5.86 13.96 -7.20
CA ALA A 158 6.39 14.47 -5.95
C ALA A 158 7.93 14.38 -5.84
N GLY A 159 8.62 13.77 -6.82
CA GLY A 159 10.08 13.58 -6.84
C GLY A 159 10.59 12.43 -5.98
N LEU A 160 9.70 11.62 -5.40
CA LEU A 160 10.06 10.59 -4.42
C LEU A 160 10.57 9.29 -5.06
N LEU A 161 10.36 9.11 -6.37
CA LEU A 161 10.82 7.93 -7.11
C LEU A 161 12.11 8.17 -7.91
N GLN A 162 12.72 9.35 -7.84
CA GLN A 162 13.98 9.65 -8.52
C GLN A 162 15.08 8.68 -8.10
N GLY A 163 15.67 7.97 -9.06
CA GLY A 163 16.73 6.98 -8.83
C GLY A 163 16.27 5.68 -8.17
N LYS A 164 14.95 5.47 -8.03
CA LYS A 164 14.38 4.28 -7.39
C LYS A 164 13.95 3.23 -8.41
N LYS A 165 13.94 1.97 -7.98
CA LYS A 165 13.20 0.91 -8.67
C LYS A 165 11.73 1.03 -8.29
N ALA A 166 10.83 0.92 -9.28
CA ALA A 166 9.40 1.04 -9.05
C ALA A 166 8.59 0.23 -10.09
N THR A 167 7.37 -0.08 -9.74
CA THR A 167 6.35 -0.57 -10.67
C THR A 167 5.11 0.30 -10.62
N THR A 168 4.21 0.16 -11.58
CA THR A 168 2.98 0.92 -11.70
C THR A 168 1.95 0.14 -12.52
N ASN A 169 0.80 0.74 -12.80
CA ASN A 169 -0.16 0.20 -13.77
C ASN A 169 0.50 -0.12 -15.11
N TRP A 170 0.05 -1.18 -15.77
CA TRP A 170 0.59 -1.67 -17.04
C TRP A 170 0.65 -0.64 -18.17
N TYR A 171 -0.27 0.35 -18.14
CA TYR A 171 -0.38 1.35 -19.20
C TYR A 171 0.79 2.34 -19.15
N ARG A 172 1.61 2.33 -20.20
CA ARG A 172 2.82 3.18 -20.34
C ARG A 172 3.77 3.10 -19.12
N ALA A 173 3.83 1.94 -18.47
CA ALA A 173 4.51 1.78 -17.18
C ALA A 173 5.98 2.25 -17.23
N GLU A 174 6.77 1.71 -18.15
CA GLU A 174 8.20 2.05 -18.28
C GLU A 174 8.39 3.52 -18.64
N GLU A 175 7.61 4.02 -19.58
CA GLU A 175 7.69 5.41 -20.04
C GLU A 175 7.41 6.40 -18.91
N MET A 176 6.31 6.18 -18.18
CA MET A 176 5.90 7.08 -17.11
C MET A 176 6.87 7.05 -15.93
N LEU A 177 7.35 5.89 -15.54
CA LEU A 177 8.35 5.80 -14.46
C LEU A 177 9.68 6.43 -14.87
N LYS A 178 10.13 6.22 -16.11
CA LYS A 178 11.32 6.87 -16.65
C LYS A 178 11.20 8.39 -16.67
N LYS A 179 10.02 8.94 -17.01
CA LYS A 179 9.73 10.38 -16.93
C LYS A 179 10.02 10.95 -15.54
N TYR A 180 9.74 10.17 -14.48
CA TYR A 180 9.99 10.54 -13.09
C TYR A 180 11.35 10.08 -12.55
N GLY A 181 12.25 9.64 -13.42
CA GLY A 181 13.60 9.22 -13.05
C GLY A 181 13.68 7.90 -12.32
N ALA A 182 12.63 7.09 -12.36
CA ALA A 182 12.59 5.75 -11.79
C ALA A 182 12.96 4.67 -12.81
N THR A 183 13.46 3.53 -12.32
CA THR A 183 13.68 2.32 -13.11
C THR A 183 12.47 1.41 -12.97
N PHE A 184 11.77 1.16 -14.07
CA PHE A 184 10.64 0.24 -14.10
C PHE A 184 11.07 -1.21 -13.84
N THR A 185 10.34 -1.89 -12.97
CA THR A 185 10.40 -3.34 -12.79
C THR A 185 9.08 -3.94 -13.26
N ASN A 186 9.13 -5.02 -14.02
CA ASN A 186 7.91 -5.73 -14.45
C ASN A 186 7.42 -6.70 -13.37
N GLU A 187 7.39 -6.21 -12.13
CA GLU A 187 7.00 -6.99 -10.95
C GLU A 187 5.59 -6.59 -10.50
N ARG A 188 4.92 -7.49 -9.80
CA ARG A 188 3.60 -7.24 -9.24
C ARG A 188 3.64 -6.14 -8.18
N PHE A 189 4.71 -6.12 -7.37
CA PHE A 189 5.10 -4.99 -6.52
C PHE A 189 6.62 -4.93 -6.37
N THR A 190 7.13 -3.76 -6.03
CA THR A 190 8.57 -3.49 -5.90
C THR A 190 8.83 -2.73 -4.62
N GLN A 191 9.88 -3.13 -3.91
CA GLN A 191 10.42 -2.41 -2.76
C GLN A 191 11.76 -1.76 -3.13
N ASP A 192 11.91 -0.49 -2.79
CA ASP A 192 13.21 0.22 -2.80
C ASP A 192 13.30 1.12 -1.56
N GLY A 193 14.02 0.64 -0.53
CA GLY A 193 14.02 1.27 0.78
C GLY A 193 12.63 1.27 1.42
N LYS A 194 12.16 2.43 1.85
CA LYS A 194 10.81 2.60 2.40
C LYS A 194 9.71 2.75 1.35
N TYR A 195 10.08 2.83 0.06
CA TYR A 195 9.14 2.99 -1.04
C TYR A 195 8.68 1.65 -1.55
N TRP A 196 7.38 1.42 -1.51
CA TRP A 196 6.73 0.22 -2.00
C TRP A 196 5.71 0.60 -3.06
N THR A 197 5.91 0.14 -4.26
CA THR A 197 5.01 0.44 -5.39
C THR A 197 4.40 -0.85 -5.91
N SER A 198 3.14 -0.84 -6.28
CA SER A 198 2.47 -1.99 -6.87
C SER A 198 1.86 -1.67 -8.23
N ALA A 199 1.77 -2.70 -9.06
CA ALA A 199 1.00 -2.67 -10.29
C ALA A 199 -0.50 -2.41 -9.99
N GLY A 200 -1.36 -2.36 -11.01
CA GLY A 200 -2.79 -2.18 -10.78
C GLY A 200 -3.43 -3.49 -10.32
N VAL A 201 -4.48 -3.39 -9.90
CA VAL A 201 -5.42 -2.89 -8.93
C VAL A 201 -5.35 -3.82 -7.72
N THR A 202 -5.45 -5.17 -8.00
CA THR A 202 -5.36 -6.23 -6.97
C THR A 202 -3.95 -6.39 -6.41
N ALA A 203 -2.92 -5.98 -7.14
CA ALA A 203 -1.54 -5.99 -6.67
C ALA A 203 -1.31 -5.12 -5.42
N GLY A 204 -2.18 -4.13 -5.18
CA GLY A 204 -2.18 -3.33 -3.96
C GLY A 204 -2.42 -4.16 -2.70
N MET A 205 -3.22 -5.22 -2.77
CA MET A 205 -3.41 -6.16 -1.66
C MET A 205 -2.14 -6.97 -1.39
N ASP A 206 -1.51 -7.52 -2.45
CA ASP A 206 -0.26 -8.27 -2.30
C ASP A 206 0.85 -7.42 -1.70
N MET A 207 1.00 -6.19 -2.18
CA MET A 207 1.94 -5.23 -1.62
C MET A 207 1.65 -4.93 -0.15
N SER A 208 0.39 -4.69 0.19
CA SER A 208 0.00 -4.39 1.58
C SER A 208 0.26 -5.57 2.51
N LEU A 209 0.02 -6.81 2.04
CA LEU A 209 0.38 -8.02 2.77
C LEU A 209 1.90 -8.16 2.93
N ALA A 210 2.68 -7.79 1.91
CA ALA A 210 4.14 -7.79 1.98
C ALA A 210 4.68 -6.74 2.97
N VAL A 211 4.08 -5.56 3.03
CA VAL A 211 4.39 -4.55 4.06
C VAL A 211 4.00 -5.04 5.45
N MET A 212 2.82 -5.68 5.61
CA MET A 212 2.43 -6.31 6.87
C MET A 212 3.42 -7.40 7.30
N HIS A 213 3.93 -8.17 6.33
CA HIS A 213 4.95 -9.18 6.60
C HIS A 213 6.28 -8.55 7.07
N ASP A 214 6.70 -7.44 6.49
CA ASP A 214 7.89 -6.71 6.96
C ASP A 214 7.71 -6.15 8.37
N ILE A 215 6.51 -5.68 8.72
CA ILE A 215 6.20 -5.10 10.04
C ILE A 215 6.04 -6.19 11.09
N TRP A 216 5.21 -7.20 10.84
CA TRP A 216 4.71 -8.15 11.83
C TRP A 216 5.26 -9.57 11.69
N GLY A 217 5.87 -9.91 10.54
CA GLY A 217 6.35 -11.24 10.23
C GLY A 217 5.28 -12.21 9.72
N LYS A 218 5.71 -13.45 9.46
CA LYS A 218 4.95 -14.49 8.75
C LYS A 218 3.60 -14.80 9.39
N ARG A 219 3.58 -15.10 10.70
CA ARG A 219 2.36 -15.58 11.37
C ARG A 219 1.25 -14.56 11.40
N TYR A 220 1.60 -13.30 11.67
CA TYR A 220 0.62 -12.22 11.63
C TYR A 220 0.03 -12.05 10.22
N THR A 221 0.88 -12.07 9.21
CA THR A 221 0.44 -11.97 7.81
C THR A 221 -0.44 -13.15 7.42
N GLN A 222 -0.09 -14.38 7.84
CA GLN A 222 -0.93 -15.55 7.63
C GLN A 222 -2.30 -15.43 8.33
N ALA A 223 -2.35 -14.86 9.52
CA ALA A 223 -3.62 -14.62 10.22
C ALA A 223 -4.50 -13.62 9.43
N VAL A 224 -3.91 -12.52 8.92
CA VAL A 224 -4.61 -11.58 8.05
C VAL A 224 -5.10 -12.24 6.76
N MET A 225 -4.24 -13.04 6.11
CA MET A 225 -4.62 -13.76 4.88
C MET A 225 -5.75 -14.76 5.13
N LEU A 226 -5.74 -15.44 6.28
CA LEU A 226 -6.81 -16.37 6.66
C LEU A 226 -8.13 -15.64 6.94
N ASP A 227 -8.07 -14.51 7.66
CA ASP A 227 -9.26 -13.70 7.95
C ASP A 227 -9.94 -13.18 6.68
N MET A 228 -9.16 -12.79 5.67
CA MET A 228 -9.70 -12.32 4.40
C MET A 228 -9.87 -13.43 3.34
N GLU A 229 -9.62 -14.69 3.69
CA GLU A 229 -9.63 -15.84 2.77
C GLU A 229 -8.87 -15.55 1.46
N TYR A 230 -7.66 -14.96 1.59
CA TYR A 230 -6.87 -14.54 0.44
C TYR A 230 -6.23 -15.73 -0.27
N ASP A 231 -7.02 -16.36 -1.14
CA ASP A 231 -6.64 -17.50 -1.99
C ASP A 231 -7.22 -17.29 -3.41
N PRO A 232 -6.65 -16.37 -4.22
CA PRO A 232 -7.23 -15.98 -5.52
C PRO A 232 -7.23 -17.12 -6.53
N ALA A 233 -8.41 -17.41 -7.11
CA ALA A 233 -8.62 -18.44 -8.12
C ALA A 233 -9.34 -17.86 -9.36
N PRO A 234 -8.68 -17.09 -10.22
CA PRO A 234 -9.31 -16.51 -11.40
C PRO A 234 -9.74 -17.60 -12.38
N PRO A 235 -10.92 -17.49 -13.02
CA PRO A 235 -11.47 -18.52 -13.88
C PRO A 235 -10.71 -18.72 -15.21
N ILE A 236 -9.93 -17.73 -15.61
CA ILE A 236 -9.12 -17.73 -16.84
C ILE A 236 -7.77 -17.05 -16.58
N SER A 237 -6.80 -17.35 -17.43
CA SER A 237 -5.52 -16.62 -17.46
C SER A 237 -5.73 -15.21 -18.02
N GLY A 238 -5.10 -14.21 -17.41
CA GLY A 238 -5.18 -12.81 -17.80
C GLY A 238 -4.49 -11.89 -16.80
N GLY A 239 -4.86 -10.61 -16.79
CA GLY A 239 -4.44 -9.64 -15.78
C GLY A 239 -3.09 -8.97 -16.01
N THR A 240 -2.32 -9.39 -17.02
CA THR A 240 -1.10 -8.68 -17.47
C THR A 240 -1.11 -8.59 -19.00
N PRO A 241 -0.34 -7.66 -19.61
CA PRO A 241 -0.22 -7.57 -21.06
C PRO A 241 0.19 -8.90 -21.70
N GLU A 242 1.10 -9.63 -21.10
CA GLU A 242 1.66 -10.89 -21.63
C GLU A 242 0.64 -12.05 -21.56
N LYS A 243 -0.24 -12.04 -20.56
CA LYS A 243 -1.28 -13.05 -20.35
C LYS A 243 -2.61 -12.70 -21.03
N THR A 244 -2.72 -11.48 -21.56
CA THR A 244 -3.95 -10.99 -22.21
C THR A 244 -3.87 -11.20 -23.73
N GLY A 245 -4.93 -11.68 -24.35
CA GLY A 245 -5.00 -11.85 -25.79
C GLY A 245 -4.78 -10.52 -26.53
N LYS A 246 -4.04 -10.57 -27.65
CA LYS A 246 -3.60 -9.38 -28.40
C LYS A 246 -4.74 -8.42 -28.78
N VAL A 247 -5.91 -8.95 -29.12
CA VAL A 247 -7.08 -8.13 -29.52
C VAL A 247 -7.63 -7.37 -28.31
N VAL A 248 -7.76 -8.04 -27.17
CA VAL A 248 -8.21 -7.41 -25.91
C VAL A 248 -7.19 -6.38 -25.43
N TYR A 249 -5.92 -6.71 -25.47
CA TYR A 249 -4.84 -5.75 -25.13
C TYR A 249 -4.88 -4.51 -26.02
N TRP A 250 -5.00 -4.69 -27.36
CA TRP A 250 -5.11 -3.57 -28.30
C TRP A 250 -6.32 -2.67 -27.98
N MET A 251 -7.48 -3.27 -27.75
CA MET A 251 -8.69 -2.52 -27.38
C MET A 251 -8.49 -1.72 -26.10
N MET A 252 -8.01 -2.36 -25.04
CA MET A 252 -7.77 -1.70 -23.75
C MET A 252 -6.74 -0.56 -23.87
N LYS A 253 -5.64 -0.81 -24.58
CA LYS A 253 -4.63 0.23 -24.82
C LYS A 253 -5.21 1.42 -25.60
N SER A 254 -5.99 1.16 -26.64
CA SER A 254 -6.64 2.21 -27.45
C SER A 254 -7.60 3.06 -26.62
N MET A 255 -8.36 2.43 -25.71
CA MET A 255 -9.25 3.15 -24.79
C MET A 255 -8.46 4.05 -23.83
N TYR A 256 -7.35 3.56 -23.29
CA TYR A 256 -6.46 4.35 -22.43
C TYR A 256 -5.79 5.49 -23.22
N ASP A 257 -5.31 5.25 -24.43
CA ASP A 257 -4.74 6.26 -25.30
C ASP A 257 -5.75 7.40 -25.57
N ALA A 258 -7.01 7.06 -25.83
CA ALA A 258 -8.08 8.02 -26.07
C ALA A 258 -8.49 8.83 -24.83
N GLY A 259 -8.47 8.21 -23.65
CA GLY A 259 -8.93 8.82 -22.40
C GLY A 259 -7.84 9.52 -21.58
N VAL A 260 -6.64 8.98 -21.59
CA VAL A 260 -5.54 9.42 -20.71
C VAL A 260 -4.61 10.40 -21.40
N GLN A 261 -4.21 10.15 -22.66
CA GLN A 261 -3.24 10.98 -23.35
C GLN A 261 -3.68 12.44 -23.50
N PRO A 262 -4.91 12.76 -23.97
CA PRO A 262 -5.35 14.16 -24.09
C PRO A 262 -5.35 14.92 -22.76
N LEU A 263 -5.58 14.20 -21.66
CA LEU A 263 -5.56 14.79 -20.33
C LEU A 263 -4.13 15.15 -19.90
N ILE A 264 -3.17 14.24 -20.11
CA ILE A 264 -1.75 14.52 -19.86
C ILE A 264 -1.32 15.74 -20.66
N ASP A 265 -1.59 15.75 -21.97
CA ASP A 265 -1.22 16.86 -22.86
C ASP A 265 -1.84 18.19 -22.41
N SER A 266 -3.10 18.16 -21.97
CA SER A 266 -3.80 19.37 -21.46
C SER A 266 -3.17 19.93 -20.19
N LEU A 267 -2.62 19.08 -19.32
CA LEU A 267 -2.00 19.49 -18.04
C LEU A 267 -0.54 19.89 -18.22
N GLU A 268 0.19 19.27 -19.15
CA GLU A 268 1.58 19.63 -19.46
C GLU A 268 1.72 20.98 -20.18
N ASN A 269 0.68 21.43 -20.86
CA ASN A 269 0.65 22.69 -21.59
C ASN A 269 0.08 23.88 -20.77
N ARG A 270 -0.14 23.71 -19.46
CA ARG A 270 -0.54 24.77 -18.52
C ARG A 270 0.67 25.38 -17.85
#